data_022bdd0ba15da91c056b3faf1ddcd1d2
#
_entry.id   022bdd0ba15da91c056b3faf1ddcd1d2
#
_cell.length_a   1.000
_cell.length_b   1.000
_cell.length_c   1.000
_cell.angle_alpha   90.00
_cell.angle_beta   90.00
_cell.angle_gamma   90.00
#
_symmetry.space_group_name_H-M   'P 1'
#
loop_
_entity.id
_entity.type
_entity.pdbx_description
1 polymer ?
#
loop_
_entity_poly.entity_id
_entity_poly.type
_entity_poly.pdbx_seq_one_letter_code
_entity_poly.pdbx_strand_id
1 'polypeptide(L)'
;APTVKWGVRPGSYSFRTELFGPMLSVVCIENLQQGIELVNSLDYGLTSGLQSLDEEEQRLWKNSIMAGNLYINRGITGAIVNRQPFGGMKLSAFGGGVKAGGPNYCACFVKISDKPGSTTDYKQSYPKAYEQDFAHARDINNLYGEQNVFRYLPLRNMVLRLFPGDTNEDAQMIAFAAKICHTPLTISFEPGDDRTTALASLGCSLKKESLQEFLKSMSEYERIRTCGVDIPMEMYE
;
A
#
# COMPACT_ATOMS: atom_id res chain seq x y z
N ALA A 1 6.24 13.02 33.35
CA ALA A 1 6.28 11.65 33.89
C ALA A 1 5.61 10.69 32.91
N PRO A 2 6.02 9.42 32.82
CA PRO A 2 5.32 8.42 32.06
C PRO A 2 3.85 8.33 32.50
N THR A 3 2.93 8.25 31.56
CA THR A 3 1.49 8.32 31.81
C THR A 3 0.77 7.19 31.09
N VAL A 4 -0.12 6.50 31.80
CA VAL A 4 -1.05 5.53 31.23
C VAL A 4 -2.46 6.11 31.30
N LYS A 5 -3.10 6.26 30.15
CA LYS A 5 -4.49 6.70 30.05
C LYS A 5 -5.37 5.48 29.77
N TRP A 6 -6.12 5.06 30.78
CA TRP A 6 -7.00 3.90 30.72
C TRP A 6 -8.40 4.28 30.24
N GLY A 7 -9.06 3.38 29.49
CA GLY A 7 -10.43 3.57 29.02
C GLY A 7 -10.56 4.70 27.99
N VAL A 8 -9.57 4.85 27.13
CA VAL A 8 -9.61 5.84 26.04
C VAL A 8 -10.75 5.50 25.09
N ARG A 9 -11.56 6.50 24.77
CA ARG A 9 -12.69 6.33 23.86
C ARG A 9 -12.24 6.46 22.41
N PRO A 10 -12.69 5.58 21.50
CA PRO A 10 -12.48 5.73 20.06
C PRO A 10 -12.88 7.15 19.58
N GLY A 11 -12.11 7.73 18.70
CA GLY A 11 -12.33 9.06 18.15
C GLY A 11 -11.92 10.24 19.04
N SER A 12 -11.55 10.01 20.31
CA SER A 12 -11.04 11.07 21.19
C SER A 12 -9.66 11.58 20.77
N TYR A 13 -9.27 12.76 21.26
CA TYR A 13 -7.95 13.34 20.96
C TYR A 13 -6.80 12.37 21.23
N SER A 14 -6.76 11.76 22.43
CA SER A 14 -5.69 10.82 22.78
C SER A 14 -5.77 9.46 22.07
N PHE A 15 -6.86 9.16 21.37
CA PHE A 15 -6.96 8.02 20.47
C PHE A 15 -6.35 8.32 19.10
N ARG A 16 -6.57 9.53 18.57
CA ARG A 16 -6.19 9.90 17.20
C ARG A 16 -4.81 10.55 17.09
N THR A 17 -4.31 11.14 18.20
CA THR A 17 -3.10 11.98 18.15
C THR A 17 -1.89 11.20 18.64
N GLU A 18 -0.86 11.15 17.82
CA GLU A 18 0.46 10.69 18.21
C GLU A 18 1.16 11.78 19.03
N LEU A 19 1.48 11.49 20.30
CA LEU A 19 1.92 12.49 21.26
C LEU A 19 3.46 12.56 21.46
N PHE A 20 4.25 11.85 20.73
CA PHE A 20 5.72 11.81 20.80
C PHE A 20 6.28 11.93 22.23
N GLY A 21 5.71 11.19 23.16
CA GLY A 21 6.09 11.21 24.57
C GLY A 21 5.77 9.91 25.28
N PRO A 22 6.17 9.76 26.55
CA PRO A 22 5.98 8.54 27.32
C PRO A 22 4.52 8.40 27.79
N MET A 23 3.60 8.33 26.85
CA MET A 23 2.17 8.16 27.08
C MET A 23 1.64 6.90 26.40
N LEU A 24 0.91 6.09 27.14
CA LEU A 24 0.19 4.91 26.65
C LEU A 24 -1.32 5.15 26.76
N SER A 25 -2.02 5.07 25.64
CA SER A 25 -3.48 5.07 25.58
C SER A 25 -3.99 3.62 25.52
N VAL A 26 -4.89 3.25 26.44
CA VAL A 26 -5.48 1.92 26.52
C VAL A 26 -6.96 1.98 26.18
N VAL A 27 -7.35 1.22 25.14
CA VAL A 27 -8.74 1.06 24.69
C VAL A 27 -9.19 -0.36 25.01
N CYS A 28 -10.34 -0.50 25.68
CA CYS A 28 -10.95 -1.82 25.88
C CYS A 28 -11.77 -2.19 24.65
N ILE A 29 -11.64 -3.43 24.21
CA ILE A 29 -12.33 -4.01 23.06
C ILE A 29 -13.07 -5.28 23.48
N GLU A 30 -14.10 -5.64 22.73
CA GLU A 30 -14.88 -6.85 22.99
C GLU A 30 -14.29 -8.09 22.31
N ASN A 31 -13.64 -7.88 21.16
CA ASN A 31 -13.03 -8.95 20.37
C ASN A 31 -11.93 -8.41 19.45
N LEU A 32 -11.16 -9.31 18.87
CA LEU A 32 -10.04 -8.97 17.98
C LEU A 32 -10.48 -8.18 16.74
N GLN A 33 -11.63 -8.50 16.16
CA GLN A 33 -12.14 -7.82 14.97
C GLN A 33 -12.37 -6.34 15.24
N GLN A 34 -13.00 -5.99 16.36
CA GLN A 34 -13.17 -4.60 16.80
C GLN A 34 -11.81 -3.90 17.00
N GLY A 35 -10.83 -4.60 17.57
CA GLY A 35 -9.47 -4.08 17.73
C GLY A 35 -8.81 -3.76 16.39
N ILE A 36 -8.93 -4.64 15.42
CA ILE A 36 -8.42 -4.45 14.05
C ILE A 36 -9.07 -3.22 13.39
N GLU A 37 -10.40 -3.10 13.49
CA GLU A 37 -11.14 -1.96 12.92
C GLU A 37 -10.71 -0.64 13.53
N LEU A 38 -10.55 -0.58 14.84
CA LEU A 38 -10.11 0.62 15.55
C LEU A 38 -8.68 1.01 15.15
N VAL A 39 -7.75 0.07 15.12
CA VAL A 39 -6.37 0.35 14.66
C VAL A 39 -6.35 0.77 13.20
N ASN A 40 -7.15 0.13 12.35
CA ASN A 40 -7.22 0.47 10.93
C ASN A 40 -7.88 1.83 10.68
N SER A 41 -8.69 2.34 11.60
CA SER A 41 -9.30 3.68 11.51
C SER A 41 -8.34 4.83 11.75
N LEU A 42 -7.13 4.56 12.26
CA LEU A 42 -6.09 5.57 12.46
C LEU A 42 -5.38 5.91 11.14
N ASP A 43 -4.90 7.14 11.05
CA ASP A 43 -4.22 7.65 9.85
C ASP A 43 -2.80 7.09 9.68
N TYR A 44 -2.21 6.56 10.74
CA TYR A 44 -0.85 6.02 10.75
C TYR A 44 -0.84 4.49 10.78
N GLY A 45 0.21 3.89 10.23
CA GLY A 45 0.38 2.45 10.18
C GLY A 45 1.85 2.05 10.03
N LEU A 46 2.71 2.42 11.01
CA LEU A 46 4.12 2.06 10.97
C LEU A 46 4.33 0.66 11.51
N THR A 47 4.01 0.44 12.77
CA THR A 47 4.15 -0.86 13.44
C THR A 47 2.86 -1.25 14.13
N SER A 48 2.60 -2.55 14.20
CA SER A 48 1.50 -3.11 15.00
C SER A 48 1.91 -4.45 15.58
N GLY A 49 1.35 -4.83 16.71
CA GLY A 49 1.66 -6.09 17.40
C GLY A 49 0.43 -6.82 17.89
N LEU A 50 0.49 -8.14 17.88
CA LEU A 50 -0.49 -9.03 18.46
C LEU A 50 0.18 -9.95 19.49
N GLN A 51 -0.44 -10.09 20.66
CA GLN A 51 -0.08 -11.10 21.64
C GLN A 51 -1.20 -12.13 21.67
N SER A 52 -1.01 -13.26 21.03
CA SER A 52 -1.97 -14.36 20.98
C SER A 52 -1.27 -15.67 20.63
N LEU A 53 -1.70 -16.76 21.26
CA LEU A 53 -1.28 -18.13 20.94
C LEU A 53 -2.26 -18.83 19.98
N ASP A 54 -3.39 -18.20 19.65
CA ASP A 54 -4.38 -18.71 18.70
C ASP A 54 -3.93 -18.41 17.27
N GLU A 55 -3.70 -19.46 16.48
CA GLU A 55 -3.26 -19.34 15.09
C GLU A 55 -4.31 -18.69 14.17
N GLU A 56 -5.61 -18.86 14.47
CA GLU A 56 -6.68 -18.24 13.71
C GLU A 56 -6.73 -16.72 13.96
N GLU A 57 -6.55 -16.30 15.20
CA GLU A 57 -6.41 -14.87 15.54
C GLU A 57 -5.19 -14.26 14.88
N GLN A 58 -4.05 -14.96 14.91
CA GLN A 58 -2.83 -14.52 14.24
C GLN A 58 -3.04 -14.39 12.72
N ARG A 59 -3.72 -15.36 12.09
CA ARG A 59 -4.00 -15.36 10.66
C ARG A 59 -4.95 -14.23 10.29
N LEU A 60 -6.05 -14.06 11.04
CA LEU A 60 -7.00 -12.97 10.85
C LEU A 60 -6.30 -11.61 10.95
N TRP A 61 -5.54 -11.41 12.02
CA TRP A 61 -4.85 -10.15 12.27
C TRP A 61 -3.79 -9.85 11.20
N LYS A 62 -2.92 -10.79 10.86
CA LYS A 62 -1.91 -10.62 9.80
C LYS A 62 -2.49 -10.18 8.46
N ASN A 63 -3.69 -10.66 8.13
CA ASN A 63 -4.31 -10.40 6.84
C ASN A 63 -5.19 -9.14 6.82
N SER A 64 -5.52 -8.59 7.99
CA SER A 64 -6.48 -7.50 8.13
C SER A 64 -5.87 -6.19 8.61
N ILE A 65 -4.78 -6.25 9.39
CA ILE A 65 -4.18 -5.06 9.98
C ILE A 65 -3.41 -4.23 8.96
N MET A 66 -3.59 -2.92 8.99
CA MET A 66 -2.99 -1.97 8.06
C MET A 66 -1.79 -1.27 8.70
N ALA A 67 -0.71 -2.01 8.85
CA ALA A 67 0.57 -1.48 9.30
C ALA A 67 1.72 -2.14 8.52
N GLY A 68 2.80 -1.40 8.34
CA GLY A 68 3.91 -1.84 7.52
C GLY A 68 4.75 -2.95 8.15
N ASN A 69 4.97 -2.91 9.45
CA ASN A 69 5.71 -3.92 10.19
C ASN A 69 4.83 -4.55 11.27
N LEU A 70 4.68 -5.85 11.19
CA LEU A 70 3.79 -6.65 12.04
C LEU A 70 4.60 -7.54 12.96
N TYR A 71 4.22 -7.59 14.23
CA TYR A 71 4.92 -8.37 15.25
C TYR A 71 3.93 -9.27 15.99
N ILE A 72 4.25 -10.55 16.13
CA ILE A 72 3.45 -11.50 16.91
C ILE A 72 4.28 -12.01 18.06
N ASN A 73 3.73 -11.95 19.28
CA ASN A 73 4.30 -12.44 20.52
C ASN A 73 5.70 -11.88 20.84
N ARG A 74 5.93 -10.63 20.44
CA ARG A 74 7.17 -9.88 20.75
C ARG A 74 6.88 -8.37 20.81
N GLY A 75 7.86 -7.60 21.28
CA GLY A 75 7.80 -6.14 21.24
C GLY A 75 7.75 -5.59 19.82
N ILE A 76 7.08 -4.46 19.64
CA ILE A 76 6.88 -3.79 18.34
C ILE A 76 8.00 -2.80 17.97
N THR A 77 9.08 -2.79 18.73
CA THR A 77 10.25 -1.93 18.54
C THR A 77 11.46 -2.74 18.08
N GLY A 78 12.50 -2.07 17.60
CA GLY A 78 13.78 -2.69 17.33
C GLY A 78 13.86 -3.44 16.00
N ALA A 79 13.34 -2.82 14.93
CA ALA A 79 13.63 -3.29 13.57
C ALA A 79 15.16 -3.32 13.34
N ILE A 80 15.66 -4.41 12.82
CA ILE A 80 17.10 -4.63 12.59
C ILE A 80 17.34 -4.74 11.10
N VAL A 81 18.33 -4.00 10.60
CA VAL A 81 18.77 -4.07 9.19
C VAL A 81 19.05 -5.53 8.81
N ASN A 82 18.67 -5.92 7.61
CA ASN A 82 18.73 -7.28 7.05
C ASN A 82 17.78 -8.32 7.69
N ARG A 83 17.15 -8.02 8.81
CA ARG A 83 16.12 -8.92 9.36
C ARG A 83 14.71 -8.49 8.94
N GLN A 84 14.46 -7.20 9.03
CA GLN A 84 13.14 -6.62 8.89
C GLN A 84 13.22 -5.34 8.04
N PRO A 85 12.92 -5.42 6.75
CA PRO A 85 12.71 -4.21 5.96
C PRO A 85 11.68 -3.31 6.63
N PHE A 86 12.05 -2.06 6.91
CA PHE A 86 11.27 -1.17 7.76
C PHE A 86 10.61 -0.04 6.96
N GLY A 87 9.30 0.08 7.11
CA GLY A 87 8.50 1.11 6.47
C GLY A 87 7.03 0.90 6.74
N GLY A 88 6.28 2.00 6.79
CA GLY A 88 4.87 2.03 7.16
C GLY A 88 3.90 1.92 5.99
N MET A 89 2.64 2.08 6.34
CA MET A 89 1.50 2.29 5.45
C MET A 89 0.80 3.60 5.82
N LYS A 90 -0.15 4.05 5.03
CA LYS A 90 -0.93 5.28 5.22
C LYS A 90 0.02 6.49 5.37
N LEU A 91 -0.23 7.41 6.31
CA LEU A 91 0.65 8.55 6.59
C LEU A 91 2.02 8.17 7.20
N SER A 92 2.23 6.91 7.54
CA SER A 92 3.55 6.38 7.93
C SER A 92 4.39 5.89 6.75
N ALA A 93 3.95 6.13 5.53
CA ALA A 93 4.69 5.86 4.30
C ALA A 93 4.90 7.16 3.52
N PHE A 94 5.97 7.22 2.72
CA PHE A 94 6.25 8.31 1.82
C PHE A 94 6.53 7.78 0.41
N GLY A 95 6.04 8.50 -0.61
CA GLY A 95 6.25 8.14 -2.01
C GLY A 95 5.71 6.76 -2.36
N GLY A 96 6.53 5.92 -2.96
CA GLY A 96 6.17 4.58 -3.41
C GLY A 96 5.90 3.55 -2.31
N GLY A 97 6.08 3.90 -1.03
CA GLY A 97 5.91 2.97 0.09
C GLY A 97 6.99 1.89 0.16
N VAL A 98 8.16 2.16 -0.38
CA VAL A 98 9.30 1.22 -0.37
C VAL A 98 9.90 1.16 1.03
N LYS A 99 10.16 -0.05 1.51
CA LYS A 99 10.72 -0.26 2.84
C LYS A 99 12.24 -0.14 2.83
N ALA A 100 12.81 0.60 3.80
CA ALA A 100 14.24 0.68 4.01
C ALA A 100 14.84 -0.71 4.25
N GLY A 101 15.89 -1.05 3.51
CA GLY A 101 16.50 -2.38 3.53
C GLY A 101 15.70 -3.47 2.82
N GLY A 102 14.60 -3.11 2.15
CA GLY A 102 13.79 -4.04 1.37
C GLY A 102 14.36 -4.30 -0.04
N PRO A 103 13.85 -5.34 -0.72
CA PRO A 103 14.38 -5.78 -2.02
C PRO A 103 14.42 -4.68 -3.10
N ASN A 104 13.45 -3.77 -3.08
CA ASN A 104 13.31 -2.71 -4.09
C ASN A 104 13.84 -1.34 -3.61
N TYR A 105 14.48 -1.27 -2.45
CA TYR A 105 14.91 0.01 -1.87
C TYR A 105 15.91 0.75 -2.74
N CYS A 106 16.86 0.02 -3.34
CA CYS A 106 17.89 0.61 -4.22
C CYS A 106 17.29 1.24 -5.50
N ALA A 107 16.11 0.80 -5.93
CA ALA A 107 15.44 1.37 -7.10
C ALA A 107 15.05 2.86 -6.90
N CYS A 108 14.93 3.33 -5.67
CA CYS A 108 14.68 4.74 -5.35
C CYS A 108 15.87 5.66 -5.68
N PHE A 109 17.05 5.12 -5.87
CA PHE A 109 18.30 5.87 -6.08
C PHE A 109 18.83 5.78 -7.50
N VAL A 110 18.09 5.16 -8.42
CA VAL A 110 18.49 4.99 -9.82
C VAL A 110 17.52 5.70 -10.75
N LYS A 111 18.05 6.19 -11.85
CA LYS A 111 17.23 6.69 -12.96
C LYS A 111 16.95 5.54 -13.90
N ILE A 112 15.69 5.22 -14.09
CA ILE A 112 15.25 4.20 -15.03
C ILE A 112 15.04 4.87 -16.39
N SER A 113 15.56 4.26 -17.45
CA SER A 113 15.35 4.70 -18.82
C SER A 113 15.15 3.49 -19.73
N ASP A 114 14.43 3.69 -20.81
CA ASP A 114 14.22 2.66 -21.81
C ASP A 114 15.55 2.33 -22.54
N LYS A 115 15.78 1.04 -22.76
CA LYS A 115 16.90 0.59 -23.56
C LYS A 115 16.49 0.65 -25.05
N PRO A 116 17.16 1.45 -25.86
CA PRO A 116 16.86 1.52 -27.29
C PRO A 116 16.85 0.13 -27.95
N GLY A 117 15.81 -0.16 -28.73
CA GLY A 117 15.66 -1.44 -29.45
C GLY A 117 15.24 -2.65 -28.55
N SER A 118 14.95 -2.43 -27.28
CA SER A 118 14.38 -3.48 -26.41
C SER A 118 12.87 -3.54 -26.60
N THR A 119 12.37 -4.64 -27.12
CA THR A 119 10.93 -4.96 -27.18
C THR A 119 10.63 -6.03 -26.15
N THR A 120 10.39 -5.63 -24.91
CA THR A 120 9.93 -6.60 -23.90
C THR A 120 8.41 -6.73 -23.97
N ASP A 121 7.94 -7.92 -24.29
CA ASP A 121 6.51 -8.21 -24.22
C ASP A 121 6.07 -8.26 -22.75
N TYR A 122 5.36 -7.21 -22.32
CA TYR A 122 4.86 -7.10 -20.95
C TYR A 122 3.87 -8.22 -20.59
N LYS A 123 3.17 -8.80 -21.58
CA LYS A 123 2.24 -9.91 -21.37
C LYS A 123 2.95 -11.20 -20.94
N GLN A 124 4.23 -11.33 -21.28
CA GLN A 124 5.07 -12.44 -20.82
C GLN A 124 5.89 -12.07 -19.59
N SER A 125 6.45 -10.85 -19.54
CA SER A 125 7.36 -10.46 -18.48
C SER A 125 6.66 -10.20 -17.14
N TYR A 126 5.46 -9.60 -17.14
CA TYR A 126 4.76 -9.27 -15.88
C TYR A 126 4.30 -10.49 -15.10
N PRO A 127 3.64 -11.52 -15.72
CA PRO A 127 3.30 -12.75 -15.00
C PRO A 127 4.53 -13.45 -14.44
N LYS A 128 5.60 -13.52 -15.22
CA LYS A 128 6.85 -14.14 -14.80
C LYS A 128 7.47 -13.43 -13.59
N ALA A 129 7.56 -12.09 -13.64
CA ALA A 129 8.08 -11.30 -12.52
C ALA A 129 7.19 -11.45 -11.28
N TYR A 130 5.87 -11.44 -11.45
CA TYR A 130 4.93 -11.63 -10.34
C TYR A 130 5.13 -13.00 -9.68
N GLU A 131 5.17 -14.05 -10.46
CA GLU A 131 5.37 -15.42 -9.95
C GLU A 131 6.73 -15.60 -9.26
N GLN A 132 7.80 -15.03 -9.85
CA GLN A 132 9.15 -15.19 -9.31
C GLN A 132 9.40 -14.36 -8.05
N ASP A 133 8.86 -13.14 -7.98
CA ASP A 133 9.25 -12.18 -6.96
C ASP A 133 8.11 -11.74 -6.02
N PHE A 134 6.90 -11.54 -6.53
CA PHE A 134 5.85 -10.86 -5.77
C PHE A 134 4.81 -11.80 -5.14
N ALA A 135 4.58 -12.99 -5.73
CA ALA A 135 3.55 -13.92 -5.28
C ALA A 135 3.92 -14.65 -3.97
N HIS A 136 5.18 -14.66 -3.58
CA HIS A 136 5.66 -15.49 -2.49
C HIS A 136 6.07 -14.68 -1.27
N ALA A 137 5.61 -15.12 -0.10
CA ALA A 137 6.14 -14.68 1.19
C ALA A 137 7.50 -15.37 1.43
N ARG A 138 8.51 -14.60 1.83
CA ARG A 138 9.90 -15.10 1.97
C ARG A 138 10.47 -14.72 3.32
N ASP A 139 11.03 -15.69 4.03
CA ASP A 139 11.97 -15.46 5.14
C ASP A 139 13.40 -15.65 4.60
N ILE A 140 14.06 -14.53 4.30
CA ILE A 140 15.40 -14.56 3.69
C ILE A 140 16.46 -14.96 4.71
N ASN A 141 16.23 -14.67 5.98
CA ASN A 141 17.26 -14.83 7.02
C ASN A 141 17.19 -16.19 7.71
N ASN A 142 16.03 -16.82 7.74
CA ASN A 142 15.78 -18.14 8.32
C ASN A 142 16.47 -18.32 9.68
N LEU A 143 16.24 -17.38 10.60
CA LEU A 143 16.90 -17.36 11.90
C LEU A 143 16.23 -18.37 12.85
N TYR A 144 17.04 -19.08 13.64
CA TYR A 144 16.53 -20.00 14.64
C TYR A 144 15.70 -19.27 15.69
N GLY A 145 14.50 -19.77 15.95
CA GLY A 145 13.60 -19.27 16.98
C GLY A 145 12.74 -18.04 16.58
N GLU A 146 12.87 -17.53 15.35
CA GLU A 146 12.01 -16.46 14.84
C GLU A 146 11.75 -16.61 13.34
N GLN A 147 10.64 -16.02 12.87
CA GLN A 147 10.32 -15.91 11.45
C GLN A 147 10.24 -14.43 11.05
N ASN A 148 11.01 -14.04 10.04
CA ASN A 148 11.05 -12.69 9.48
C ASN A 148 10.51 -12.71 8.05
N VAL A 149 9.19 -12.75 7.91
CA VAL A 149 8.53 -12.96 6.62
C VAL A 149 8.29 -11.63 5.91
N PHE A 150 8.90 -11.45 4.75
CA PHE A 150 8.58 -10.37 3.83
C PHE A 150 7.57 -10.84 2.78
N ARG A 151 6.53 -10.03 2.55
CA ARG A 151 5.51 -10.31 1.54
C ARG A 151 5.01 -9.03 0.89
N TYR A 152 4.53 -9.15 -0.34
CA TYR A 152 3.77 -8.10 -1.01
C TYR A 152 2.28 -8.34 -0.82
N LEU A 153 1.52 -7.27 -0.68
CA LEU A 153 0.06 -7.30 -0.61
C LEU A 153 -0.49 -6.51 -1.80
N PRO A 154 -1.60 -6.97 -2.42
CA PRO A 154 -2.28 -6.17 -3.42
C PRO A 154 -2.78 -4.87 -2.80
N LEU A 155 -2.79 -3.80 -3.57
CA LEU A 155 -3.48 -2.57 -3.19
C LEU A 155 -4.97 -2.85 -3.12
N ARG A 156 -5.67 -2.21 -2.19
CA ARG A 156 -7.13 -2.36 -2.05
C ARG A 156 -7.89 -1.67 -3.17
N ASN A 157 -7.36 -0.54 -3.63
CA ASN A 157 -7.86 0.18 -4.79
C ASN A 157 -6.75 1.05 -5.37
N MET A 158 -6.76 1.18 -6.69
CA MET A 158 -5.84 2.05 -7.42
C MET A 158 -6.63 2.81 -8.48
N VAL A 159 -6.26 4.04 -8.73
CA VAL A 159 -6.77 4.80 -9.87
C VAL A 159 -5.64 5.12 -10.84
N LEU A 160 -5.89 4.91 -12.12
CA LEU A 160 -5.09 5.44 -13.22
C LEU A 160 -5.78 6.69 -13.73
N ARG A 161 -5.18 7.87 -13.51
CA ARG A 161 -5.65 9.10 -14.11
C ARG A 161 -4.97 9.30 -15.45
N LEU A 162 -5.76 9.35 -16.52
CA LEU A 162 -5.28 9.60 -17.88
C LEU A 162 -5.42 11.08 -18.23
N PHE A 163 -4.43 11.57 -18.95
CA PHE A 163 -4.32 12.92 -19.47
C PHE A 163 -4.32 12.94 -21.01
N PRO A 164 -4.57 14.09 -21.64
CA PRO A 164 -4.35 14.24 -23.07
C PRO A 164 -2.90 13.89 -23.43
N GLY A 165 -2.72 13.02 -24.42
CA GLY A 165 -1.40 12.52 -24.82
C GLY A 165 -1.02 11.13 -24.29
N ASP A 166 -1.66 10.67 -23.22
CA ASP A 166 -1.46 9.28 -22.78
C ASP A 166 -2.04 8.30 -23.81
N THR A 167 -1.33 7.19 -24.04
CA THR A 167 -1.74 6.22 -25.05
C THR A 167 -2.64 5.13 -24.49
N ASN A 168 -3.42 4.49 -25.36
CA ASN A 168 -4.18 3.29 -24.98
C ASN A 168 -3.27 2.14 -24.57
N GLU A 169 -2.06 2.07 -25.13
CA GLU A 169 -1.08 1.02 -24.80
C GLU A 169 -0.58 1.16 -23.37
N ASP A 170 -0.28 2.39 -22.92
CA ASP A 170 0.12 2.65 -21.53
C ASP A 170 -0.98 2.24 -20.56
N ALA A 171 -2.24 2.61 -20.85
CA ALA A 171 -3.38 2.21 -20.06
C ALA A 171 -3.56 0.68 -20.01
N GLN A 172 -3.35 0.00 -21.15
CA GLN A 172 -3.41 -1.46 -21.23
C GLN A 172 -2.31 -2.13 -20.40
N MET A 173 -1.08 -1.64 -20.46
CA MET A 173 0.03 -2.16 -19.67
C MET A 173 -0.24 -2.05 -18.15
N ILE A 174 -0.73 -0.89 -17.72
CA ILE A 174 -1.05 -0.65 -16.30
C ILE A 174 -2.23 -1.51 -15.85
N ALA A 175 -3.28 -1.61 -16.67
CA ALA A 175 -4.43 -2.46 -16.37
C ALA A 175 -4.04 -3.94 -16.28
N PHE A 176 -3.16 -4.39 -17.17
CA PHE A 176 -2.66 -5.76 -17.15
C PHE A 176 -1.82 -6.03 -15.89
N ALA A 177 -0.94 -5.09 -15.50
CA ALA A 177 -0.17 -5.19 -14.26
C ALA A 177 -1.09 -5.23 -13.03
N ALA A 178 -2.10 -4.37 -12.96
CA ALA A 178 -3.08 -4.35 -11.87
C ALA A 178 -3.82 -5.69 -11.75
N LYS A 179 -4.23 -6.26 -12.89
CA LYS A 179 -4.89 -7.58 -12.93
C LYS A 179 -4.01 -8.70 -12.38
N ILE A 180 -2.73 -8.74 -12.77
CA ILE A 180 -1.77 -9.74 -12.27
C ILE A 180 -1.51 -9.57 -10.78
N CYS A 181 -1.41 -8.34 -10.31
CA CYS A 181 -1.23 -8.01 -8.89
C CYS A 181 -2.53 -8.11 -8.07
N HIS A 182 -3.62 -8.56 -8.65
CA HIS A 182 -4.94 -8.65 -7.99
C HIS A 182 -5.41 -7.32 -7.38
N THR A 183 -5.03 -6.20 -8.00
CA THR A 183 -5.36 -4.84 -7.55
C THR A 183 -6.59 -4.33 -8.30
N PRO A 184 -7.68 -3.96 -7.61
CA PRO A 184 -8.80 -3.28 -8.24
C PRO A 184 -8.35 -1.95 -8.85
N LEU A 185 -8.66 -1.74 -10.14
CA LEU A 185 -8.28 -0.55 -10.90
C LEU A 185 -9.50 0.21 -11.38
N THR A 186 -9.50 1.52 -11.11
CA THR A 186 -10.37 2.49 -11.77
C THR A 186 -9.54 3.30 -12.76
N ILE A 187 -10.04 3.50 -13.97
CA ILE A 187 -9.42 4.39 -14.95
C ILE A 187 -10.27 5.66 -15.02
N SER A 188 -9.67 6.79 -14.64
CA SER A 188 -10.27 8.11 -14.62
C SER A 188 -9.75 8.94 -15.79
N PHE A 189 -10.65 9.62 -16.51
CA PHE A 189 -10.31 10.42 -17.71
C PHE A 189 -11.35 11.52 -17.95
N GLU A 190 -10.97 12.53 -18.74
CA GLU A 190 -11.83 13.69 -19.03
C GLU A 190 -13.13 13.30 -19.76
N PRO A 191 -14.25 14.00 -19.52
CA PRO A 191 -15.54 13.69 -20.14
C PRO A 191 -15.54 13.74 -21.68
N GLY A 192 -14.67 14.56 -22.28
CA GLY A 192 -14.53 14.69 -23.74
C GLY A 192 -13.60 13.65 -24.38
N ASP A 193 -13.00 12.76 -23.60
CA ASP A 193 -12.10 11.71 -24.08
C ASP A 193 -12.90 10.59 -24.76
N ASP A 194 -12.53 10.23 -25.97
CA ASP A 194 -13.20 9.23 -26.80
C ASP A 194 -12.69 7.78 -26.57
N ARG A 195 -11.69 7.60 -25.72
CA ARG A 195 -11.07 6.29 -25.43
C ARG A 195 -11.98 5.27 -24.73
N THR A 196 -13.20 5.63 -24.38
CA THR A 196 -14.12 4.77 -23.60
C THR A 196 -14.26 3.38 -24.17
N THR A 197 -14.41 3.24 -25.49
CA THR A 197 -14.59 1.92 -26.13
C THR A 197 -13.33 1.07 -26.02
N ALA A 198 -12.15 1.65 -26.22
CA ALA A 198 -10.88 0.95 -26.09
C ALA A 198 -10.62 0.50 -24.65
N LEU A 199 -10.94 1.37 -23.67
CA LEU A 199 -10.72 1.10 -22.25
C LEU A 199 -11.74 0.10 -21.66
N ALA A 200 -12.95 0.04 -22.21
CA ALA A 200 -13.99 -0.90 -21.74
C ALA A 200 -13.58 -2.37 -21.85
N SER A 201 -12.73 -2.70 -22.83
CA SER A 201 -12.22 -4.06 -23.02
C SER A 201 -11.23 -4.53 -21.92
N LEU A 202 -10.74 -3.60 -21.08
CA LEU A 202 -9.74 -3.91 -20.05
C LEU A 202 -10.34 -4.57 -18.79
N GLY A 203 -11.66 -4.53 -18.65
CA GLY A 203 -12.35 -5.11 -17.49
C GLY A 203 -12.14 -4.33 -16.18
N CYS A 204 -11.76 -3.05 -16.29
CA CYS A 204 -11.59 -2.13 -15.17
C CYS A 204 -12.82 -1.22 -15.01
N SER A 205 -12.99 -0.64 -13.83
CA SER A 205 -13.96 0.42 -13.62
C SER A 205 -13.56 1.67 -14.39
N LEU A 206 -14.50 2.31 -15.09
CA LEU A 206 -14.26 3.54 -15.84
C LEU A 206 -15.00 4.70 -15.20
N LYS A 207 -14.31 5.83 -15.03
CA LYS A 207 -14.88 7.05 -14.46
C LYS A 207 -14.54 8.23 -15.34
N LYS A 208 -15.59 8.82 -15.95
CA LYS A 208 -15.49 10.07 -16.70
C LYS A 208 -15.67 11.22 -15.73
N GLU A 209 -14.65 12.00 -15.52
CA GLU A 209 -14.66 13.12 -14.60
C GLU A 209 -13.61 14.16 -14.99
N SER A 210 -13.88 15.42 -14.73
CA SER A 210 -12.91 16.49 -14.88
C SER A 210 -11.79 16.38 -13.85
N LEU A 211 -10.67 17.07 -14.10
CA LEU A 211 -9.58 17.12 -13.11
C LEU A 211 -10.06 17.63 -11.75
N GLN A 212 -10.92 18.66 -11.74
CA GLN A 212 -11.46 19.22 -10.51
C GLN A 212 -12.35 18.25 -9.71
N GLU A 213 -13.11 17.40 -10.39
CA GLU A 213 -13.88 16.34 -9.73
C GLU A 213 -12.96 15.23 -9.21
N PHE A 214 -11.96 14.84 -10.00
CA PHE A 214 -10.96 13.88 -9.59
C PHE A 214 -10.21 14.30 -8.32
N LEU A 215 -9.73 15.55 -8.25
CA LEU A 215 -9.02 16.08 -7.08
C LEU A 215 -9.84 15.98 -5.79
N LYS A 216 -11.16 16.12 -5.86
CA LYS A 216 -12.05 15.99 -4.70
C LYS A 216 -12.15 14.56 -4.17
N SER A 217 -11.99 13.58 -5.04
CA SER A 217 -12.15 12.16 -4.70
C SER A 217 -10.83 11.38 -4.67
N MET A 218 -9.70 12.00 -5.00
CA MET A 218 -8.41 11.28 -5.13
C MET A 218 -7.95 10.64 -3.82
N SER A 219 -8.33 11.19 -2.67
CA SER A 219 -8.02 10.64 -1.35
C SER A 219 -8.73 9.32 -1.02
N GLU A 220 -9.73 8.94 -1.81
CA GLU A 220 -10.43 7.66 -1.67
C GLU A 220 -9.59 6.48 -2.18
N TYR A 221 -8.55 6.76 -2.97
CA TYR A 221 -7.68 5.74 -3.55
C TYR A 221 -6.40 5.55 -2.74
N GLU A 222 -6.03 4.30 -2.54
CA GLU A 222 -4.77 3.96 -1.87
C GLU A 222 -3.55 4.32 -2.72
N ARG A 223 -3.71 4.31 -4.05
CA ARG A 223 -2.66 4.66 -5.01
C ARG A 223 -3.23 5.38 -6.22
N ILE A 224 -2.56 6.47 -6.58
CA ILE A 224 -2.79 7.16 -7.84
C ILE A 224 -1.64 6.82 -8.79
N ARG A 225 -1.97 6.50 -10.02
CA ARG A 225 -1.03 6.26 -11.10
C ARG A 225 -1.31 7.19 -12.27
N THR A 226 -0.28 7.63 -12.94
CA THR A 226 -0.33 8.38 -14.20
C THR A 226 0.60 7.70 -15.22
N CYS A 227 0.40 7.94 -16.51
CA CYS A 227 1.28 7.41 -17.56
C CYS A 227 2.45 8.35 -17.84
N GLY A 228 2.18 9.65 -17.91
CA GLY A 228 3.14 10.68 -18.29
C GLY A 228 3.93 11.26 -17.12
N VAL A 229 4.84 12.15 -17.49
CA VAL A 229 5.66 12.95 -16.55
C VAL A 229 5.08 14.34 -16.31
N ASP A 230 4.18 14.81 -17.19
CA ASP A 230 3.56 16.12 -17.12
C ASP A 230 2.27 16.04 -16.29
N ILE A 231 2.45 15.90 -14.97
CA ILE A 231 1.37 15.82 -14.01
C ILE A 231 1.01 17.23 -13.55
N PRO A 232 -0.28 17.62 -13.59
CA PRO A 232 -0.71 18.93 -13.09
C PRO A 232 -0.28 19.17 -11.65
N MET A 233 0.20 20.39 -11.36
CA MET A 233 0.70 20.74 -10.02
C MET A 233 -0.35 20.58 -8.93
N GLU A 234 -1.62 20.77 -9.27
CA GLU A 234 -2.76 20.61 -8.38
C GLU A 234 -2.90 19.18 -7.82
N MET A 235 -2.26 18.20 -8.44
CA MET A 235 -2.22 16.82 -7.92
C MET A 235 -1.17 16.59 -6.82
N TYR A 236 -0.32 17.59 -6.56
CA TYR A 236 0.70 17.54 -5.52
C TYR A 236 0.33 18.34 -4.25
N GLU A 237 -0.73 19.12 -4.33
CA GLU A 237 -1.28 19.92 -3.21
C GLU A 237 -2.34 19.13 -2.43
#